data_d89fb6d25c9409bb4b8877beb5ecea2b
#
_entry.id   d89fb6d25c9409bb4b8877beb5ecea2b
#
_cell.length_a   1.000
_cell.length_b   1.000
_cell.length_c   1.000
_cell.angle_alpha   90.00
_cell.angle_beta   90.00
_cell.angle_gamma   90.00
#
_symmetry.space_group_name_H-M   'P 1'
#
loop_
_entity.id
_entity.type
_entity.pdbx_description
1 polymer ?
#
loop_
_entity_poly.entity_id
_entity_poly.type
_entity_poly.pdbx_seq_one_letter_code
_entity_poly.pdbx_strand_id
1 'polypeptide(L)'
;MMNAMGDRAWYLAEAFAFSVLVVAYIWLRPLWWSWSLLIPLALVGLSFFWHAETWESLGLGLRAFVGAVTAWRWWLASCAASLGILVWIETTTSLHNVYRWCGYAIWCVFQQLLLQNMTYRRLRAGLGAGWKTSSIAGAMFAAAHAPNPILVPATFLWGTVSTRLFEARPSVPVLGVTQALLSAMLYVVTPVALNGQFRVGPGYWAALNPSHLSLLSRIFF
;
A
#
# COMPACT_ATOMS: atom_id res chain seq x y z
N MET A 1 5.58 -3.21 34.40
CA MET A 1 4.18 -3.57 34.06
C MET A 1 3.52 -2.30 33.53
N MET A 2 3.42 -2.11 32.22
CA MET A 2 2.66 -1.01 31.65
C MET A 2 1.17 -1.32 31.87
N ASN A 3 0.38 -0.30 32.23
CA ASN A 3 -1.07 -0.49 32.42
C ASN A 3 -1.74 -0.73 31.07
N ALA A 4 -2.75 -1.60 31.01
CA ALA A 4 -3.47 -1.94 29.76
C ALA A 4 -3.99 -0.71 28.96
N MET A 5 -4.23 0.42 29.64
CA MET A 5 -4.56 1.70 29.00
C MET A 5 -3.33 2.37 28.34
N GLY A 6 -2.16 2.28 28.98
CA GLY A 6 -0.92 2.80 28.42
C GLY A 6 -0.50 2.04 27.15
N ASP A 7 -0.69 0.72 27.12
CA ASP A 7 -0.38 -0.11 25.96
C ASP A 7 -1.27 0.23 24.75
N ARG A 8 -2.58 0.47 24.97
CA ARG A 8 -3.51 0.87 23.90
C ARG A 8 -3.15 2.23 23.28
N ALA A 9 -2.85 3.21 24.13
CA ALA A 9 -2.45 4.54 23.65
C ALA A 9 -1.15 4.49 22.85
N TRP A 10 -0.21 3.65 23.28
CA TRP A 10 1.05 3.42 22.59
C TRP A 10 0.85 2.85 21.17
N TYR A 11 0.05 1.80 21.01
CA TYR A 11 -0.27 1.23 19.70
C TYR A 11 -0.93 2.26 18.77
N LEU A 12 -1.84 3.07 19.27
CA LEU A 12 -2.47 4.12 18.48
C LEU A 12 -1.44 5.17 18.06
N ALA A 13 -0.61 5.64 18.99
CA ALA A 13 0.44 6.61 18.71
C ALA A 13 1.41 6.08 17.64
N GLU A 14 1.82 4.81 17.72
CA GLU A 14 2.69 4.16 16.73
C GLU A 14 2.03 4.14 15.34
N ALA A 15 0.75 3.74 15.23
CA ALA A 15 0.04 3.70 13.95
C ALA A 15 -0.08 5.10 13.32
N PHE A 16 -0.44 6.11 14.11
CA PHE A 16 -0.57 7.48 13.63
C PHE A 16 0.79 8.09 13.26
N ALA A 17 1.80 7.94 14.12
CA ALA A 17 3.15 8.45 13.87
C ALA A 17 3.74 7.82 12.60
N PHE A 18 3.57 6.52 12.40
CA PHE A 18 3.99 5.84 11.18
C PHE A 18 3.28 6.38 9.94
N SER A 19 1.95 6.54 9.99
CA SER A 19 1.19 7.06 8.85
C SER A 19 1.58 8.50 8.50
N VAL A 20 1.79 9.35 9.51
CA VAL A 20 2.31 10.72 9.32
C VAL A 20 3.71 10.69 8.70
N LEU A 21 4.59 9.81 9.17
CA LEU A 21 5.93 9.65 8.63
C LEU A 21 5.90 9.25 7.14
N VAL A 22 5.03 8.31 6.76
CA VAL A 22 4.88 7.89 5.35
C VAL A 22 4.40 9.04 4.48
N VAL A 23 3.36 9.76 4.90
CA VAL A 23 2.85 10.93 4.18
C VAL A 23 3.93 12.01 4.08
N ALA A 24 4.58 12.35 5.18
CA ALA A 24 5.66 13.32 5.20
C ALA A 24 6.82 12.90 4.27
N TYR A 25 7.21 11.62 4.29
CA TYR A 25 8.23 11.10 3.39
C TYR A 25 7.84 11.29 1.91
N ILE A 26 6.60 10.96 1.52
CA ILE A 26 6.12 11.12 0.15
C ILE A 26 6.17 12.59 -0.30
N TRP A 27 5.75 13.51 0.56
CA TRP A 27 5.69 14.93 0.24
C TRP A 27 7.04 15.63 0.29
N LEU A 28 7.96 15.20 1.18
CA LEU A 28 9.28 15.79 1.37
C LEU A 28 10.38 15.07 0.58
N ARG A 29 10.08 13.91 -0.01
CA ARG A 29 11.06 13.12 -0.78
C ARG A 29 11.85 13.94 -1.80
N PRO A 30 11.26 14.89 -2.54
CA PRO A 30 12.04 15.73 -3.46
C PRO A 30 13.13 16.57 -2.80
N LEU A 31 13.00 16.84 -1.49
CA LEU A 31 13.97 17.61 -0.69
C LEU A 31 15.01 16.73 0.00
N TRP A 32 14.83 15.41 -0.04
CA TRP A 32 15.65 14.48 0.72
C TRP A 32 16.61 13.72 -0.19
N TRP A 33 17.71 13.27 0.37
CA TRP A 33 18.71 12.50 -0.33
C TRP A 33 18.18 11.10 -0.68
N SER A 34 18.77 10.47 -1.70
CA SER A 34 18.33 9.16 -2.22
C SER A 34 18.27 8.03 -1.15
N TRP A 35 19.10 8.11 -0.12
CA TRP A 35 19.15 7.13 0.97
C TRP A 35 18.18 7.43 2.12
N SER A 36 17.41 8.52 2.06
CA SER A 36 16.42 8.89 3.11
C SER A 36 15.34 7.82 3.34
N LEU A 37 15.10 6.93 2.37
CA LEU A 37 14.21 5.77 2.51
C LEU A 37 14.68 4.80 3.62
N LEU A 38 15.98 4.75 3.92
CA LEU A 38 16.51 3.89 4.96
C LEU A 38 15.98 4.25 6.36
N ILE A 39 15.63 5.53 6.60
CA ILE A 39 15.08 5.98 7.88
C ILE A 39 13.73 5.32 8.18
N PRO A 40 12.69 5.46 7.34
CA PRO A 40 11.42 4.79 7.61
C PRO A 40 11.53 3.26 7.60
N LEU A 41 12.41 2.68 6.77
CA LEU A 41 12.66 1.24 6.78
C LEU A 41 13.31 0.77 8.10
N ALA A 42 14.27 1.51 8.62
CA ALA A 42 14.90 1.21 9.91
C ALA A 42 13.89 1.29 11.07
N LEU A 43 13.01 2.31 11.06
CA LEU A 43 11.96 2.45 12.06
C LEU A 43 10.95 1.30 12.02
N VAL A 44 10.57 0.83 10.83
CA VAL A 44 9.71 -0.35 10.65
C VAL A 44 10.40 -1.61 11.18
N GLY A 45 11.67 -1.82 10.82
CA GLY A 45 12.46 -2.96 11.31
C GLY A 45 12.60 -2.94 12.84
N LEU A 46 12.86 -1.77 13.41
CA LEU A 46 12.94 -1.59 14.86
C LEU A 46 11.60 -1.88 15.55
N SER A 47 10.49 -1.42 14.99
CA SER A 47 9.14 -1.73 15.50
C SER A 47 8.87 -3.24 15.48
N PHE A 48 9.19 -3.93 14.37
CA PHE A 48 9.01 -5.38 14.28
C PHE A 48 9.89 -6.12 15.29
N PHE A 49 11.12 -5.68 15.48
CA PHE A 49 12.02 -6.24 16.49
C PHE A 49 11.48 -6.01 17.91
N TRP A 50 11.05 -4.78 18.22
CA TRP A 50 10.51 -4.42 19.54
C TRP A 50 9.27 -5.24 19.92
N HIS A 51 8.40 -5.51 18.95
CA HIS A 51 7.19 -6.31 19.14
C HIS A 51 7.41 -7.81 18.95
N ALA A 52 8.66 -8.26 18.79
CA ALA A 52 9.03 -9.67 18.56
C ALA A 52 8.19 -10.34 17.46
N GLU A 53 7.97 -9.62 16.35
CA GLU A 53 7.17 -10.11 15.23
C GLU A 53 7.87 -11.28 14.52
N THR A 54 7.10 -12.32 14.21
CA THR A 54 7.56 -13.48 13.44
C THR A 54 7.03 -13.43 12.00
N TRP A 55 7.60 -14.22 11.10
CA TRP A 55 7.10 -14.32 9.72
C TRP A 55 5.62 -14.71 9.67
N GLU A 56 5.17 -15.60 10.56
CA GLU A 56 3.79 -16.01 10.70
C GLU A 56 2.90 -14.87 11.18
N SER A 57 3.34 -14.13 12.19
CA SER A 57 2.58 -13.00 12.73
C SER A 57 2.46 -11.86 11.73
N LEU A 58 3.48 -11.65 10.89
CA LEU A 58 3.46 -10.66 9.80
C LEU A 58 2.59 -11.07 8.61
N GLY A 59 2.06 -12.30 8.60
CA GLY A 59 1.27 -12.82 7.47
C GLY A 59 2.13 -13.22 6.27
N LEU A 60 3.41 -13.55 6.49
CA LEU A 60 4.36 -13.99 5.48
C LEU A 60 4.58 -15.51 5.52
N GLY A 61 3.96 -16.22 6.46
CA GLY A 61 4.09 -17.67 6.61
C GLY A 61 3.49 -18.45 5.45
N LEU A 62 4.17 -19.53 5.04
CA LEU A 62 3.76 -20.36 3.90
C LEU A 62 2.36 -20.97 4.09
N ARG A 63 2.02 -21.43 5.31
CA ARG A 63 0.70 -22.00 5.61
C ARG A 63 -0.41 -20.98 5.41
N ALA A 64 -0.21 -19.74 5.87
CA ALA A 64 -1.17 -18.65 5.69
C ALA A 64 -1.31 -18.29 4.20
N PHE A 65 -0.22 -18.27 3.46
CA PHE A 65 -0.22 -18.05 2.02
C PHE A 65 -1.05 -19.10 1.28
N VAL A 66 -0.76 -20.39 1.46
CA VAL A 66 -1.48 -21.48 0.81
C VAL A 66 -2.97 -21.46 1.18
N GLY A 67 -3.29 -21.23 2.47
CA GLY A 67 -4.67 -21.13 2.93
C GLY A 67 -5.43 -19.96 2.30
N ALA A 68 -4.79 -18.81 2.11
CA ALA A 68 -5.40 -17.65 1.47
C ALA A 68 -5.56 -17.86 -0.06
N VAL A 69 -4.57 -18.39 -0.74
CA VAL A 69 -4.66 -18.72 -2.18
C VAL A 69 -5.80 -19.71 -2.43
N THR A 70 -5.91 -20.75 -1.62
CA THR A 70 -6.98 -21.75 -1.75
C THR A 70 -8.36 -21.15 -1.50
N ALA A 71 -8.49 -20.30 -0.47
CA ALA A 71 -9.77 -19.69 -0.13
C ALA A 71 -10.23 -18.67 -1.18
N TRP A 72 -9.30 -17.92 -1.78
CA TRP A 72 -9.62 -16.83 -2.72
C TRP A 72 -9.26 -17.15 -4.17
N ARG A 73 -9.03 -18.43 -4.50
CA ARG A 73 -8.59 -18.86 -5.84
C ARG A 73 -9.47 -18.35 -6.99
N TRP A 74 -10.79 -18.36 -6.80
CA TRP A 74 -11.71 -17.90 -7.84
C TRP A 74 -11.67 -16.38 -8.01
N TRP A 75 -11.51 -15.64 -6.92
CA TRP A 75 -11.30 -14.20 -6.94
C TRP A 75 -10.00 -13.84 -7.66
N LEU A 76 -8.90 -14.49 -7.28
CA LEU A 76 -7.59 -14.27 -7.92
C LEU A 76 -7.63 -14.65 -9.41
N ALA A 77 -8.28 -15.76 -9.76
CA ALA A 77 -8.47 -16.19 -11.14
C ALA A 77 -9.31 -15.17 -11.92
N SER A 78 -10.39 -14.64 -11.35
CA SER A 78 -11.23 -13.62 -11.97
C SER A 78 -10.46 -12.33 -12.22
N CYS A 79 -9.69 -11.86 -11.24
CA CYS A 79 -8.84 -10.68 -11.41
C CYS A 79 -7.78 -10.89 -12.51
N ALA A 80 -7.12 -12.04 -12.52
CA ALA A 80 -6.12 -12.37 -13.53
C ALA A 80 -6.73 -12.49 -14.93
N ALA A 81 -7.89 -13.14 -15.06
CA ALA A 81 -8.62 -13.25 -16.33
C ALA A 81 -9.07 -11.88 -16.84
N SER A 82 -9.65 -11.05 -15.99
CA SER A 82 -10.07 -9.68 -16.35
C SER A 82 -8.87 -8.84 -16.83
N LEU A 83 -7.75 -8.92 -16.13
CA LEU A 83 -6.53 -8.24 -16.56
C LEU A 83 -6.02 -8.79 -17.90
N GLY A 84 -6.04 -10.12 -18.09
CA GLY A 84 -5.65 -10.75 -19.36
C GLY A 84 -6.51 -10.28 -20.54
N ILE A 85 -7.82 -10.18 -20.35
CA ILE A 85 -8.74 -9.65 -21.36
C ILE A 85 -8.43 -8.17 -21.68
N LEU A 86 -8.23 -7.34 -20.67
CA LEU A 86 -7.89 -5.92 -20.86
C LEU A 86 -6.57 -5.74 -21.59
N VAL A 87 -5.53 -6.51 -21.22
CA VAL A 87 -4.23 -6.50 -21.90
C VAL A 87 -4.34 -6.96 -23.34
N TRP A 88 -5.16 -7.98 -23.63
CA TRP A 88 -5.39 -8.48 -24.97
C TRP A 88 -6.09 -7.45 -25.89
N ILE A 89 -7.06 -6.71 -25.33
CA ILE A 89 -7.75 -5.63 -26.05
C ILE A 89 -6.78 -4.48 -26.36
N GLU A 90 -5.92 -4.10 -25.42
CA GLU A 90 -4.97 -2.99 -25.54
C GLU A 90 -3.76 -3.28 -26.43
N THR A 91 -3.51 -4.53 -26.82
CA THR A 91 -2.48 -5.02 -27.79
C THR A 91 -1.04 -4.47 -27.63
N THR A 92 -0.69 -3.87 -26.50
CA THR A 92 0.56 -3.09 -26.31
C THR A 92 1.57 -3.72 -25.35
N THR A 93 1.45 -5.02 -25.01
CA THR A 93 2.33 -5.63 -24.02
C THR A 93 3.69 -6.01 -24.61
N SER A 94 4.72 -5.25 -24.25
CA SER A 94 6.10 -5.66 -24.42
C SER A 94 6.63 -6.43 -23.19
N LEU A 95 7.67 -7.26 -23.34
CA LEU A 95 8.36 -7.92 -22.21
C LEU A 95 8.84 -6.93 -21.15
N HIS A 96 9.20 -5.70 -21.56
CA HIS A 96 9.55 -4.62 -20.64
C HIS A 96 8.40 -4.26 -19.69
N ASN A 97 7.16 -4.28 -20.17
CA ASN A 97 5.99 -4.01 -19.33
C ASN A 97 5.77 -5.14 -18.30
N VAL A 98 6.00 -6.41 -18.67
CA VAL A 98 5.90 -7.55 -17.75
C VAL A 98 6.89 -7.38 -16.58
N TYR A 99 8.15 -7.05 -16.88
CA TYR A 99 9.16 -6.82 -15.85
C TYR A 99 8.77 -5.68 -14.89
N ARG A 100 8.24 -4.57 -15.42
CA ARG A 100 7.74 -3.45 -14.59
C ARG A 100 6.57 -3.87 -13.70
N TRP A 101 5.66 -4.70 -14.21
CA TRP A 101 4.53 -5.20 -13.44
C TRP A 101 4.95 -6.14 -12.31
N CYS A 102 5.95 -6.99 -12.53
CA CYS A 102 6.53 -7.82 -11.46
C CYS A 102 7.13 -6.96 -10.35
N GLY A 103 7.91 -5.95 -10.68
CA GLY A 103 8.47 -5.01 -9.71
C GLY A 103 7.36 -4.25 -8.95
N TYR A 104 6.31 -3.86 -9.65
CA TYR A 104 5.15 -3.23 -9.03
C TYR A 104 4.38 -4.16 -8.08
N ALA A 105 4.27 -5.46 -8.42
CA ALA A 105 3.65 -6.43 -7.53
C ALA A 105 4.44 -6.60 -6.21
N ILE A 106 5.78 -6.63 -6.27
CA ILE A 106 6.64 -6.63 -5.08
C ILE A 106 6.40 -5.37 -4.25
N TRP A 107 6.30 -4.21 -4.89
CA TRP A 107 5.96 -2.95 -4.22
C TRP A 107 4.59 -3.01 -3.53
N CYS A 108 3.58 -3.57 -4.17
CA CYS A 108 2.25 -3.76 -3.57
C CYS A 108 2.29 -4.70 -2.35
N VAL A 109 3.09 -5.78 -2.40
CA VAL A 109 3.32 -6.66 -1.25
C VAL A 109 3.93 -5.87 -0.09
N PHE A 110 4.92 -5.03 -0.37
CA PHE A 110 5.52 -4.16 0.64
C PHE A 110 4.52 -3.16 1.22
N GLN A 111 3.70 -2.51 0.39
CA GLN A 111 2.63 -1.63 0.86
C GLN A 111 1.64 -2.38 1.77
N GLN A 112 1.25 -3.60 1.41
CA GLN A 112 0.36 -4.41 2.25
C GLN A 112 1.05 -4.83 3.55
N LEU A 113 2.35 -5.14 3.54
CA LEU A 113 3.11 -5.40 4.77
C LEU A 113 2.99 -4.23 5.76
N LEU A 114 3.18 -3.01 5.26
CA LEU A 114 3.09 -1.80 6.08
C LEU A 114 1.66 -1.53 6.55
N LEU A 115 0.68 -1.59 5.65
CA LEU A 115 -0.72 -1.35 5.99
C LEU A 115 -1.23 -2.33 7.04
N GLN A 116 -0.96 -3.63 6.86
CA GLN A 116 -1.50 -4.65 7.74
C GLN A 116 -0.79 -4.63 9.11
N ASN A 117 0.53 -4.46 9.15
CA ASN A 117 1.29 -4.63 10.38
C ASN A 117 1.55 -3.31 11.12
N MET A 118 1.93 -2.23 10.42
CA MET A 118 2.23 -0.95 11.06
C MET A 118 0.99 -0.08 11.32
N THR A 119 -0.06 -0.26 10.50
CA THR A 119 -1.27 0.55 10.64
C THR A 119 -2.40 -0.26 11.24
N TYR A 120 -2.92 -1.28 10.53
CA TYR A 120 -4.13 -1.97 10.96
C TYR A 120 -3.98 -2.74 12.27
N ARG A 121 -2.93 -3.57 12.43
CA ARG A 121 -2.76 -4.35 13.67
C ARG A 121 -2.55 -3.46 14.89
N ARG A 122 -1.84 -2.34 14.74
CA ARG A 122 -1.67 -1.35 15.81
C ARG A 122 -2.99 -0.66 16.16
N LEU A 123 -3.74 -0.20 15.15
CA LEU A 123 -5.09 0.36 15.37
C LEU A 123 -6.02 -0.66 16.02
N ARG A 124 -5.98 -1.93 15.59
CA ARG A 124 -6.80 -3.01 16.17
C ARG A 124 -6.47 -3.24 17.64
N ALA A 125 -5.20 -3.20 18.02
CA ALA A 125 -4.78 -3.35 19.42
C ALA A 125 -5.34 -2.22 20.31
N GLY A 126 -5.46 -1.00 19.77
CA GLY A 126 -6.01 0.15 20.50
C GLY A 126 -7.53 0.26 20.46
N LEU A 127 -8.15 0.06 19.26
CA LEU A 127 -9.56 0.32 19.00
C LEU A 127 -10.44 -0.94 18.96
N GLY A 128 -9.83 -2.12 18.89
CA GLY A 128 -10.53 -3.38 18.64
C GLY A 128 -10.70 -3.67 17.15
N ALA A 129 -11.20 -4.88 16.85
CA ALA A 129 -11.50 -5.33 15.50
C ALA A 129 -12.82 -4.71 14.99
N GLY A 130 -12.95 -4.55 13.67
CA GLY A 130 -14.21 -4.15 13.05
C GLY A 130 -14.07 -3.17 11.90
N TRP A 131 -15.19 -2.85 11.24
CA TRP A 131 -15.22 -1.97 10.08
C TRP A 131 -14.72 -0.56 10.39
N LYS A 132 -14.99 -0.03 11.58
CA LYS A 132 -14.48 1.29 12.01
C LYS A 132 -12.95 1.33 11.96
N THR A 133 -12.29 0.36 12.57
CA THR A 133 -10.82 0.27 12.58
C THR A 133 -10.26 0.06 11.18
N SER A 134 -10.91 -0.78 10.37
CA SER A 134 -10.55 -1.01 8.97
C SER A 134 -10.68 0.25 8.12
N SER A 135 -11.76 1.03 8.31
CA SER A 135 -11.96 2.28 7.59
C SER A 135 -10.93 3.35 7.98
N ILE A 136 -10.54 3.41 9.25
CA ILE A 136 -9.46 4.31 9.70
C ILE A 136 -8.14 3.91 9.02
N ALA A 137 -7.79 2.62 9.01
CA ALA A 137 -6.61 2.13 8.32
C ALA A 137 -6.66 2.41 6.80
N GLY A 138 -7.82 2.21 6.17
CA GLY A 138 -8.06 2.56 4.77
C GLY A 138 -7.88 4.05 4.50
N ALA A 139 -8.37 4.91 5.38
CA ALA A 139 -8.21 6.37 5.27
C ALA A 139 -6.73 6.78 5.39
N MET A 140 -5.98 6.20 6.32
CA MET A 140 -4.53 6.43 6.45
C MET A 140 -3.77 5.97 5.21
N PHE A 141 -4.15 4.82 4.64
CA PHE A 141 -3.57 4.32 3.39
C PHE A 141 -3.90 5.23 2.20
N ALA A 142 -5.12 5.74 2.12
CA ALA A 142 -5.55 6.69 1.10
C ALA A 142 -4.81 8.04 1.21
N ALA A 143 -4.56 8.52 2.43
CA ALA A 143 -3.81 9.76 2.65
C ALA A 143 -2.40 9.73 2.04
N ALA A 144 -1.73 8.56 2.05
CA ALA A 144 -0.45 8.34 1.39
C ALA A 144 -0.54 8.41 -0.16
N HIS A 145 -1.74 8.37 -0.73
CA HIS A 145 -1.97 8.43 -2.18
C HIS A 145 -2.48 9.80 -2.66
N ALA A 146 -2.64 10.76 -1.72
CA ALA A 146 -2.99 12.13 -2.08
C ALA A 146 -1.86 12.80 -2.92
N PRO A 147 -2.23 13.72 -3.84
CA PRO A 147 -3.55 14.24 -4.14
C PRO A 147 -4.26 13.53 -5.32
N ASN A 148 -3.85 12.31 -5.69
CA ASN A 148 -4.35 11.61 -6.87
C ASN A 148 -5.85 11.26 -6.72
N PRO A 149 -6.77 11.84 -7.54
CA PRO A 149 -8.21 11.70 -7.37
C PRO A 149 -8.73 10.29 -7.68
N ILE A 150 -7.97 9.48 -8.40
CA ILE A 150 -8.30 8.09 -8.69
C ILE A 150 -7.78 7.17 -7.59
N LEU A 151 -6.52 7.39 -7.16
CA LEU A 151 -5.90 6.53 -6.16
C LEU A 151 -6.49 6.71 -4.77
N VAL A 152 -6.83 7.94 -4.36
CA VAL A 152 -7.38 8.20 -3.01
C VAL A 152 -8.63 7.36 -2.72
N PRO A 153 -9.71 7.41 -3.52
CA PRO A 153 -10.89 6.57 -3.27
C PRO A 153 -10.60 5.08 -3.48
N ALA A 154 -9.82 4.71 -4.48
CA ALA A 154 -9.49 3.30 -4.74
C ALA A 154 -8.70 2.68 -3.58
N THR A 155 -7.69 3.38 -3.04
CA THR A 155 -6.88 2.90 -1.93
C THR A 155 -7.61 2.97 -0.59
N PHE A 156 -8.56 3.91 -0.42
CA PHE A 156 -9.46 3.89 0.73
C PHE A 156 -10.31 2.60 0.76
N LEU A 157 -10.97 2.31 -0.35
CA LEU A 157 -11.80 1.11 -0.46
C LEU A 157 -10.96 -0.17 -0.31
N TRP A 158 -9.86 -0.25 -1.05
CA TRP A 158 -8.99 -1.42 -0.98
C TRP A 158 -8.34 -1.57 0.41
N GLY A 159 -7.85 -0.50 1.01
CA GLY A 159 -7.28 -0.51 2.36
C GLY A 159 -8.29 -1.00 3.40
N THR A 160 -9.54 -0.54 3.33
CA THR A 160 -10.61 -0.99 4.21
C THR A 160 -10.94 -2.47 4.01
N VAL A 161 -11.09 -2.92 2.76
CA VAL A 161 -11.44 -4.32 2.45
C VAL A 161 -10.27 -5.25 2.75
N SER A 162 -9.05 -4.88 2.34
CA SER A 162 -7.87 -5.73 2.54
C SER A 162 -7.55 -5.98 4.02
N THR A 163 -7.81 -5.00 4.90
CA THR A 163 -7.66 -5.21 6.35
C THR A 163 -8.68 -6.19 6.91
N ARG A 164 -9.92 -6.20 6.40
CA ARG A 164 -10.93 -7.22 6.76
C ARG A 164 -10.57 -8.61 6.24
N LEU A 165 -10.04 -8.66 5.01
CA LEU A 165 -9.55 -9.93 4.44
C LEU A 165 -8.34 -10.46 5.23
N PHE A 166 -7.42 -9.58 5.61
CA PHE A 166 -6.27 -9.94 6.45
C PHE A 166 -6.69 -10.50 7.81
N GLU A 167 -7.72 -9.93 8.41
CA GLU A 167 -8.26 -10.43 9.69
C GLU A 167 -8.81 -11.86 9.57
N ALA A 168 -9.46 -12.16 8.44
CA ALA A 168 -10.01 -13.49 8.18
C ALA A 168 -8.93 -14.51 7.76
N ARG A 169 -7.95 -14.08 6.97
CA ARG A 169 -6.85 -14.90 6.41
C ARG A 169 -5.58 -14.05 6.27
N PRO A 170 -4.69 -14.03 7.28
CA PRO A 170 -3.52 -13.16 7.30
C PRO A 170 -2.47 -13.62 6.28
N SER A 171 -2.54 -13.07 5.05
CA SER A 171 -1.57 -13.33 4.00
C SER A 171 -1.23 -12.04 3.24
N VAL A 172 -0.13 -11.40 3.62
CA VAL A 172 0.38 -10.19 2.97
C VAL A 172 0.70 -10.41 1.50
N PRO A 173 1.37 -11.51 1.06
CA PRO A 173 1.66 -11.70 -0.34
C PRO A 173 0.42 -11.80 -1.22
N VAL A 174 -0.64 -12.51 -0.77
CA VAL A 174 -1.88 -12.65 -1.54
C VAL A 174 -2.58 -11.31 -1.68
N LEU A 175 -2.66 -10.51 -0.60
CA LEU A 175 -3.24 -9.17 -0.64
C LEU A 175 -2.44 -8.23 -1.54
N GLY A 176 -1.11 -8.31 -1.51
CA GLY A 176 -0.24 -7.51 -2.37
C GLY A 176 -0.41 -7.84 -3.85
N VAL A 177 -0.44 -9.13 -4.20
CA VAL A 177 -0.71 -9.57 -5.58
C VAL A 177 -2.11 -9.14 -6.02
N THR A 178 -3.12 -9.28 -5.17
CA THR A 178 -4.48 -8.79 -5.47
C THR A 178 -4.49 -7.29 -5.72
N GLN A 179 -3.80 -6.51 -4.89
CA GLN A 179 -3.64 -5.07 -5.10
C GLN A 179 -2.99 -4.76 -6.45
N ALA A 180 -1.94 -5.48 -6.81
CA ALA A 180 -1.26 -5.27 -8.10
C ALA A 180 -2.19 -5.53 -9.28
N LEU A 181 -2.98 -6.62 -9.24
CA LEU A 181 -3.96 -6.94 -10.27
C LEU A 181 -5.04 -5.86 -10.39
N LEU A 182 -5.63 -5.44 -9.26
CA LEU A 182 -6.64 -4.38 -9.24
C LEU A 182 -6.07 -3.04 -9.74
N SER A 183 -4.84 -2.72 -9.35
CA SER A 183 -4.16 -1.50 -9.80
C SER A 183 -3.87 -1.54 -11.30
N ALA A 184 -3.47 -2.70 -11.84
CA ALA A 184 -3.26 -2.87 -13.27
C ALA A 184 -4.57 -2.68 -14.06
N MET A 185 -5.66 -3.27 -13.59
CA MET A 185 -6.99 -3.05 -14.18
C MET A 185 -7.39 -1.57 -14.14
N LEU A 186 -7.22 -0.93 -12.99
CA LEU A 186 -7.53 0.49 -12.81
C LEU A 186 -6.69 1.37 -13.74
N TYR A 187 -5.42 1.04 -13.93
CA TYR A 187 -4.51 1.76 -14.82
C TYR A 187 -4.96 1.70 -16.28
N VAL A 188 -5.40 0.54 -16.74
CA VAL A 188 -5.86 0.33 -18.13
C VAL A 188 -7.18 1.08 -18.38
N VAL A 189 -8.12 1.07 -17.42
CA VAL A 189 -9.46 1.66 -17.64
C VAL A 189 -9.53 3.17 -17.35
N THR A 190 -8.49 3.77 -16.75
CA THR A 190 -8.51 5.20 -16.39
C THR A 190 -7.63 6.03 -17.32
N PRO A 191 -8.14 7.16 -17.88
CA PRO A 191 -7.32 8.06 -18.70
C PRO A 191 -6.10 8.60 -17.95
N VAL A 192 -4.96 8.68 -18.63
CA VAL A 192 -3.69 9.18 -18.06
C VAL A 192 -3.85 10.59 -17.47
N ALA A 193 -4.67 11.44 -18.10
CA ALA A 193 -4.97 12.79 -17.63
C ALA A 193 -5.63 12.82 -16.23
N LEU A 194 -6.32 11.75 -15.84
CA LEU A 194 -6.98 11.64 -14.53
C LEU A 194 -6.12 10.85 -13.55
N ASN A 195 -5.46 9.77 -14.01
CA ASN A 195 -4.70 8.91 -13.11
C ASN A 195 -3.29 9.42 -12.78
N GLY A 196 -2.78 10.43 -13.51
CA GLY A 196 -1.46 11.02 -13.28
C GLY A 196 -0.34 9.99 -13.29
N GLN A 197 -0.46 8.93 -14.12
CA GLN A 197 0.47 7.79 -14.14
C GLN A 197 0.62 7.11 -12.76
N PHE A 198 -0.40 7.13 -11.94
CA PHE A 198 -0.43 6.61 -10.56
C PHE A 198 0.63 7.25 -9.64
N ARG A 199 1.06 8.49 -9.97
CA ARG A 199 1.96 9.23 -9.08
C ARG A 199 1.20 9.84 -7.90
N VAL A 200 1.93 10.05 -6.81
CA VAL A 200 1.42 10.56 -5.54
C VAL A 200 2.24 11.76 -5.08
N GLY A 201 1.74 12.52 -4.12
CA GLY A 201 2.41 13.71 -3.59
C GLY A 201 2.74 14.73 -4.70
N PRO A 202 3.89 15.43 -4.59
CA PRO A 202 4.32 16.41 -5.61
C PRO A 202 4.47 15.81 -7.01
N GLY A 203 4.81 14.51 -7.11
CA GLY A 203 4.95 13.80 -8.38
C GLY A 203 3.67 13.73 -9.20
N TYR A 204 2.49 13.81 -8.58
CA TYR A 204 1.22 13.87 -9.28
C TYR A 204 1.08 15.14 -10.12
N TRP A 205 1.36 16.29 -9.51
CA TRP A 205 1.30 17.58 -10.20
C TRP A 205 2.33 17.69 -11.33
N ALA A 206 3.53 17.14 -11.11
CA ALA A 206 4.56 17.06 -12.14
C ALA A 206 4.14 16.21 -13.35
N ALA A 207 3.37 15.15 -13.13
CA ALA A 207 2.87 14.29 -14.21
C ALA A 207 1.79 14.98 -15.06
N LEU A 208 0.96 15.85 -14.45
CA LEU A 208 -0.10 16.57 -15.15
C LEU A 208 0.42 17.80 -15.92
N ASN A 209 1.49 18.42 -15.47
CA ASN A 209 2.05 19.64 -16.06
C ASN A 209 3.53 19.47 -16.38
N PRO A 210 3.90 18.78 -17.48
CA PRO A 210 5.31 18.55 -17.84
C PRO A 210 6.11 19.84 -18.07
N SER A 211 5.45 20.96 -18.46
CA SER A 211 6.08 22.27 -18.63
C SER A 211 6.54 22.91 -17.30
N HIS A 212 5.89 22.56 -16.18
CA HIS A 212 6.33 22.98 -14.85
C HIS A 212 7.46 22.13 -14.26
N LEU A 213 7.80 20.99 -14.90
CA LEU A 213 8.97 20.18 -14.51
C LEU A 213 10.27 20.98 -14.55
N SER A 214 10.40 21.96 -15.46
CA SER A 214 11.60 22.82 -15.53
C SER A 214 11.74 23.74 -14.32
N LEU A 215 10.66 24.16 -13.69
CA LEU A 215 10.69 24.98 -12.48
C LEU A 215 10.84 24.12 -11.22
N LEU A 216 10.07 23.04 -11.12
CA LEU A 216 10.14 22.11 -9.99
C LEU A 216 11.43 21.30 -10.00
N SER A 217 11.97 20.93 -11.19
CA SER A 217 13.27 20.27 -11.26
C SER A 217 14.42 21.16 -10.82
N ARG A 218 14.32 22.50 -10.99
CA ARG A 218 15.32 23.43 -10.45
C ARG A 218 15.23 23.62 -8.94
N ILE A 219 14.08 23.30 -8.34
CA ILE A 219 13.86 23.43 -6.90
C ILE A 219 14.02 22.07 -6.19
N PHE A 220 13.71 20.93 -6.87
CA PHE A 220 13.56 19.61 -6.25
C PHE A 220 14.43 18.50 -6.85
N PHE A 221 15.21 18.76 -7.90
CA PHE A 221 16.18 17.86 -8.54
C PHE A 221 17.46 18.60 -8.88
#